data_29ba92086d636b44554f80bd50643b23
#
_entry.id   29ba92086d636b44554f80bd50643b23
#
_cell.length_a   1.000
_cell.length_b   1.000
_cell.length_c   1.000
_cell.angle_alpha   90.00
_cell.angle_beta   90.00
_cell.angle_gamma   90.00
#
_symmetry.space_group_name_H-M   'P 1'
#
loop_
_entity.id
_entity.type
_entity.pdbx_description
1 polymer ?
#
loop_
_entity_poly.entity_id
_entity_poly.type
_entity_poly.pdbx_seq_one_letter_code
_entity_poly.pdbx_strand_id
1 'polypeptide(L)'
;MMIKDLYRNFLVQLQQIYSLGEATGITDWVFEKMASLKRSDILKNPEKKITPAADNLIQKTLQELLLHKPVQYVLGEAWFYRMKLKVNEHVLIPRPETEELVEQLIKDRKSKLTDPAILDIGTGSGCIPIAIKKNLPASKLTAIDVSKDALALAKENAALHNAHIIFKELDFLDESTWNSLPAFDIIISNPPYIPINEKEKLSKNVTDFEPHLALFVPNKSPDRKSVV
;
A
#
# COMPACT_ATOMS: atom_id res chain seq x y z
N MET A 1 -24.37 12.40 18.85
CA MET A 1 -24.84 12.68 17.46
C MET A 1 -25.47 11.42 16.90
N MET A 2 -26.48 11.55 16.00
CA MET A 2 -27.02 10.39 15.28
C MET A 2 -26.06 9.98 14.16
N ILE A 3 -25.97 8.68 13.87
CA ILE A 3 -25.02 8.15 12.91
C ILE A 3 -25.24 8.71 11.50
N LYS A 4 -26.51 8.90 11.08
CA LYS A 4 -26.84 9.48 9.77
C LYS A 4 -26.30 10.89 9.60
N ASP A 5 -26.40 11.70 10.67
CA ASP A 5 -25.99 13.12 10.64
C ASP A 5 -24.46 13.21 10.61
N LEU A 6 -23.78 12.36 11.38
CA LEU A 6 -22.33 12.26 11.38
C LEU A 6 -21.80 11.82 9.99
N TYR A 7 -22.39 10.76 9.41
CA TYR A 7 -22.03 10.25 8.09
C TYR A 7 -22.22 11.32 7.00
N ARG A 8 -23.39 11.98 7.01
CA ARG A 8 -23.70 13.03 6.04
C ARG A 8 -22.73 14.22 6.15
N ASN A 9 -22.48 14.67 7.38
CA ASN A 9 -21.54 15.77 7.63
C ASN A 9 -20.13 15.43 7.16
N PHE A 10 -19.64 14.23 7.48
CA PHE A 10 -18.34 13.73 7.06
C PHE A 10 -18.21 13.72 5.53
N LEU A 11 -19.20 13.15 4.84
CA LEU A 11 -19.26 13.09 3.38
C LEU A 11 -19.24 14.50 2.75
N VAL A 12 -20.08 15.42 3.25
CA VAL A 12 -20.15 16.79 2.71
C VAL A 12 -18.84 17.55 2.87
N GLN A 13 -18.14 17.36 3.98
CA GLN A 13 -16.84 18.00 4.18
C GLN A 13 -15.76 17.41 3.23
N LEU A 14 -15.73 16.10 3.02
CA LEU A 14 -14.81 15.48 2.06
C LEU A 14 -15.06 15.89 0.60
N GLN A 15 -16.31 16.18 0.24
CA GLN A 15 -16.66 16.67 -1.10
C GLN A 15 -16.05 18.04 -1.45
N GLN A 16 -15.48 18.76 -0.48
CA GLN A 16 -14.72 19.98 -0.75
C GLN A 16 -13.39 19.73 -1.46
N ILE A 17 -12.84 18.51 -1.32
CA ILE A 17 -11.51 18.14 -1.84
C ILE A 17 -11.50 16.87 -2.69
N TYR A 18 -12.57 16.06 -2.63
CA TYR A 18 -12.72 14.81 -3.37
C TYR A 18 -13.99 14.81 -4.23
N SER A 19 -14.00 14.03 -5.31
CA SER A 19 -15.21 13.77 -6.07
C SER A 19 -16.26 13.06 -5.20
N LEU A 20 -17.55 13.13 -5.57
CA LEU A 20 -18.63 12.46 -4.82
C LEU A 20 -18.37 10.95 -4.65
N GLY A 21 -17.89 10.28 -5.72
CA GLY A 21 -17.61 8.84 -5.67
C GLY A 21 -16.50 8.50 -4.70
N GLU A 22 -15.40 9.24 -4.77
CA GLU A 22 -14.23 9.08 -3.91
C GLU A 22 -14.54 9.41 -2.45
N ALA A 23 -15.17 10.57 -2.20
CA ALA A 23 -15.61 10.98 -0.85
C ALA A 23 -16.54 9.92 -0.23
N THR A 24 -17.44 9.32 -1.03
CA THR A 24 -18.32 8.24 -0.56
C THR A 24 -17.53 7.00 -0.17
N GLY A 25 -16.62 6.55 -1.04
CA GLY A 25 -15.77 5.38 -0.75
C GLY A 25 -14.92 5.56 0.49
N ILE A 26 -14.29 6.73 0.65
CA ILE A 26 -13.51 7.09 1.84
C ILE A 26 -14.41 7.09 3.09
N THR A 27 -15.58 7.71 3.01
CA THR A 27 -16.54 7.76 4.15
C THR A 27 -16.95 6.36 4.56
N ASP A 28 -17.35 5.51 3.61
CA ASP A 28 -17.75 4.14 3.88
C ASP A 28 -16.63 3.36 4.58
N TRP A 29 -15.40 3.48 4.10
CA TRP A 29 -14.24 2.79 4.67
C TRP A 29 -13.92 3.27 6.09
N VAL A 30 -13.95 4.59 6.34
CA VAL A 30 -13.73 5.16 7.67
C VAL A 30 -14.79 4.68 8.66
N PHE A 31 -16.07 4.70 8.29
CA PHE A 31 -17.14 4.26 9.18
C PHE A 31 -17.11 2.76 9.45
N GLU A 32 -16.79 1.95 8.45
CA GLU A 32 -16.58 0.51 8.65
C GLU A 32 -15.41 0.24 9.60
N LYS A 33 -14.28 0.95 9.44
CA LYS A 33 -13.09 0.75 10.27
C LYS A 33 -13.25 1.29 11.69
N MET A 34 -13.77 2.51 11.86
CA MET A 34 -13.78 3.23 13.13
C MET A 34 -15.03 2.95 13.98
N ALA A 35 -16.13 2.62 13.34
CA ALA A 35 -17.42 2.38 14.02
C ALA A 35 -17.95 0.96 13.83
N SER A 36 -17.30 0.12 13.03
CA SER A 36 -17.78 -1.22 12.62
C SER A 36 -19.18 -1.16 12.01
N LEU A 37 -19.45 -0.11 11.21
CA LEU A 37 -20.74 0.13 10.57
C LEU A 37 -20.57 0.29 9.06
N LYS A 38 -21.19 -0.61 8.32
CA LYS A 38 -21.33 -0.47 6.88
C LYS A 38 -22.43 0.53 6.55
N ARG A 39 -22.37 1.11 5.35
CA ARG A 39 -23.41 2.02 4.85
C ARG A 39 -24.81 1.42 4.94
N SER A 40 -24.96 0.12 4.66
CA SER A 40 -26.24 -0.59 4.79
C SER A 40 -26.78 -0.59 6.23
N ASP A 41 -25.90 -0.63 7.23
CA ASP A 41 -26.30 -0.63 8.65
C ASP A 41 -26.77 0.77 9.09
N ILE A 42 -26.12 1.80 8.55
CA ILE A 42 -26.50 3.21 8.76
C ILE A 42 -27.88 3.49 8.15
N LEU A 43 -28.12 2.97 6.92
CA LEU A 43 -29.41 3.13 6.26
C LEU A 43 -30.55 2.39 6.99
N LYS A 44 -30.27 1.21 7.55
CA LYS A 44 -31.28 0.43 8.34
C LYS A 44 -31.58 1.06 9.68
N ASN A 45 -30.61 1.69 10.34
CA ASN A 45 -30.73 2.25 11.69
C ASN A 45 -30.19 3.69 11.75
N PRO A 46 -30.79 4.64 11.01
CA PRO A 46 -30.25 6.00 10.86
C PRO A 46 -30.19 6.80 12.17
N GLU A 47 -31.07 6.47 13.11
CA GLU A 47 -31.16 7.12 14.43
C GLU A 47 -30.25 6.52 15.51
N LYS A 48 -29.44 5.50 15.13
CA LYS A 48 -28.49 4.90 16.07
C LYS A 48 -27.53 5.98 16.57
N LYS A 49 -27.33 6.03 17.88
CA LYS A 49 -26.35 6.91 18.52
C LYS A 49 -24.97 6.25 18.44
N ILE A 50 -23.97 7.05 18.07
CA ILE A 50 -22.57 6.64 18.12
C ILE A 50 -21.97 6.94 19.50
N THR A 51 -21.02 6.15 19.94
CA THR A 51 -20.30 6.41 21.20
C THR A 51 -19.44 7.66 21.08
N PRO A 52 -19.24 8.43 22.15
CA PRO A 52 -18.35 9.61 22.12
C PRO A 52 -16.93 9.28 21.66
N ALA A 53 -16.41 8.09 22.02
CA ALA A 53 -15.08 7.66 21.61
C ALA A 53 -14.98 7.45 20.08
N ALA A 54 -15.98 6.79 19.48
CA ALA A 54 -16.00 6.58 18.03
C ALA A 54 -16.25 7.90 17.28
N ASP A 55 -17.11 8.79 17.81
CA ASP A 55 -17.31 10.12 17.24
C ASP A 55 -16.01 10.92 17.21
N ASN A 56 -15.30 11.01 18.34
CA ASN A 56 -14.01 11.71 18.42
C ASN A 56 -12.99 11.14 17.44
N LEU A 57 -12.93 9.81 17.30
CA LEU A 57 -12.01 9.15 16.37
C LEU A 57 -12.33 9.49 14.91
N ILE A 58 -13.62 9.45 14.54
CA ILE A 58 -14.09 9.81 13.20
C ILE A 58 -13.80 11.29 12.89
N GLN A 59 -14.03 12.20 13.86
CA GLN A 59 -13.72 13.61 13.68
C GLN A 59 -12.21 13.85 13.49
N LYS A 60 -11.37 13.19 14.29
CA LYS A 60 -9.91 13.26 14.12
C LYS A 60 -9.50 12.77 12.73
N THR A 61 -10.04 11.63 12.31
CA THR A 61 -9.81 11.06 10.97
C THR A 61 -10.19 12.05 9.86
N LEU A 62 -11.34 12.72 10.01
CA LEU A 62 -11.77 13.75 9.06
C LEU A 62 -10.76 14.90 8.95
N GLN A 63 -10.22 15.39 10.07
CA GLN A 63 -9.24 16.46 10.06
C GLN A 63 -7.94 16.05 9.30
N GLU A 64 -7.47 14.83 9.50
CA GLU A 64 -6.30 14.31 8.78
C GLU A 64 -6.56 14.21 7.26
N LEU A 65 -7.75 13.74 6.86
CA LEU A 65 -8.16 13.65 5.46
C LEU A 65 -8.30 15.02 4.78
N LEU A 66 -8.83 16.01 5.51
CA LEU A 66 -8.95 17.40 5.00
C LEU A 66 -7.58 18.06 4.80
N LEU A 67 -6.53 17.57 5.44
CA LEU A 67 -5.14 17.95 5.18
C LEU A 67 -4.53 17.17 4.00
N HIS A 68 -5.32 16.47 3.19
CA HIS A 68 -4.91 15.63 2.07
C HIS A 68 -4.09 14.38 2.45
N LYS A 69 -4.04 13.97 3.75
CA LYS A 69 -3.38 12.72 4.11
C LYS A 69 -4.12 11.54 3.47
N PRO A 70 -3.43 10.60 2.79
CA PRO A 70 -4.06 9.45 2.16
C PRO A 70 -4.89 8.63 3.16
N VAL A 71 -6.09 8.23 2.79
CA VAL A 71 -6.97 7.44 3.67
C VAL A 71 -6.31 6.15 4.12
N GLN A 72 -5.47 5.54 3.29
CA GLN A 72 -4.71 4.34 3.61
C GLN A 72 -3.77 4.57 4.82
N TYR A 73 -3.08 5.72 4.87
CA TYR A 73 -2.22 6.06 6.01
C TYR A 73 -3.02 6.46 7.25
N VAL A 74 -4.14 7.16 7.06
CA VAL A 74 -5.02 7.51 8.18
C VAL A 74 -5.61 6.26 8.83
N LEU A 75 -5.99 5.26 8.02
CA LEU A 75 -6.53 3.99 8.50
C LEU A 75 -5.44 2.95 8.84
N GLY A 76 -4.20 3.19 8.42
CA GLY A 76 -3.08 2.26 8.61
C GLY A 76 -3.21 0.97 7.79
N GLU A 77 -4.01 0.96 6.71
CA GLU A 77 -4.25 -0.23 5.91
C GLU A 77 -4.48 0.10 4.44
N ALA A 78 -4.09 -0.82 3.55
CA ALA A 78 -4.37 -0.77 2.13
C ALA A 78 -4.78 -2.16 1.62
N TRP A 79 -5.53 -2.20 0.52
CA TRP A 79 -5.85 -3.44 -0.18
C TRP A 79 -4.87 -3.66 -1.32
N PHE A 80 -4.39 -4.87 -1.48
CA PHE A 80 -3.56 -5.31 -2.59
C PHE A 80 -3.80 -6.79 -2.86
N TYR A 81 -4.08 -7.15 -4.11
CA TYR A 81 -4.28 -8.54 -4.55
C TYR A 81 -5.24 -9.33 -3.63
N ARG A 82 -6.37 -8.72 -3.27
CA ARG A 82 -7.39 -9.22 -2.32
C ARG A 82 -6.87 -9.43 -0.89
N MET A 83 -5.75 -8.86 -0.55
CA MET A 83 -5.18 -8.90 0.80
C MET A 83 -5.25 -7.52 1.43
N LYS A 84 -5.48 -7.50 2.73
CA LYS A 84 -5.36 -6.28 3.53
C LYS A 84 -3.96 -6.23 4.13
N LEU A 85 -3.21 -5.19 3.82
CA LEU A 85 -1.85 -4.95 4.30
C LEU A 85 -1.83 -3.73 5.21
N LYS A 86 -0.95 -3.72 6.19
CA LYS A 86 -0.60 -2.52 6.95
C LYS A 86 0.23 -1.59 6.06
N VAL A 87 -0.02 -0.29 6.16
CA VAL A 87 0.76 0.76 5.49
C VAL A 87 0.93 1.96 6.41
N ASN A 88 2.01 2.68 6.23
CA ASN A 88 2.33 3.95 6.87
C ASN A 88 3.23 4.78 5.96
N GLU A 89 3.67 5.94 6.42
CA GLU A 89 4.49 6.90 5.68
C GLU A 89 5.89 6.39 5.26
N HIS A 90 6.29 5.22 5.72
CA HIS A 90 7.59 4.61 5.35
C HIS A 90 7.52 3.75 4.09
N VAL A 91 6.33 3.47 3.56
CA VAL A 91 6.14 2.62 2.37
C VAL A 91 5.21 3.26 1.36
N LEU A 92 5.47 3.05 0.08
CA LEU A 92 4.54 3.41 -0.98
C LEU A 92 3.21 2.67 -0.77
N ILE A 93 2.10 3.37 -0.92
CA ILE A 93 0.77 2.74 -0.94
C ILE A 93 0.71 1.79 -2.16
N PRO A 94 0.42 0.50 -1.97
CA PRO A 94 0.33 -0.45 -3.08
C PRO A 94 -0.60 0.04 -4.20
N ARG A 95 -0.14 -0.08 -5.46
CA ARG A 95 -0.85 0.41 -6.64
C ARG A 95 -1.52 -0.73 -7.41
N PRO A 96 -2.70 -0.49 -8.02
CA PRO A 96 -3.39 -1.50 -8.83
C PRO A 96 -2.54 -2.05 -9.99
N GLU A 97 -1.72 -1.21 -10.63
CA GLU A 97 -0.83 -1.61 -11.73
C GLU A 97 0.20 -2.65 -11.28
N THR A 98 0.60 -2.60 -10.01
CA THR A 98 1.51 -3.60 -9.43
C THR A 98 0.82 -4.96 -9.25
N GLU A 99 -0.50 -5.00 -9.13
CA GLU A 99 -1.25 -6.27 -9.12
C GLU A 99 -1.17 -6.99 -10.48
N GLU A 100 -1.17 -6.25 -11.58
CA GLU A 100 -1.03 -6.80 -12.93
C GLU A 100 0.33 -7.49 -13.11
N LEU A 101 1.40 -6.86 -12.61
CA LEU A 101 2.74 -7.44 -12.60
C LEU A 101 2.78 -8.79 -11.85
N VAL A 102 2.19 -8.82 -10.66
CA VAL A 102 2.09 -10.05 -9.85
C VAL A 102 1.26 -11.11 -10.58
N GLU A 103 0.12 -10.72 -11.16
CA GLU A 103 -0.76 -11.65 -11.88
C GLU A 103 -0.07 -12.27 -13.09
N GLN A 104 0.67 -11.48 -13.87
CA GLN A 104 1.44 -11.97 -15.00
C GLN A 104 2.47 -12.99 -14.57
N LEU A 105 3.26 -12.69 -13.53
CA LEU A 105 4.25 -13.62 -12.99
C LEU A 105 3.60 -14.94 -12.56
N ILE A 106 2.48 -14.89 -11.83
CA ILE A 106 1.77 -16.08 -11.37
C ILE A 106 1.26 -16.92 -12.55
N LYS A 107 0.67 -16.30 -13.57
CA LYS A 107 0.19 -16.98 -14.79
C LYS A 107 1.31 -17.69 -15.53
N ASP A 108 2.43 -17.00 -15.75
CA ASP A 108 3.56 -17.54 -16.50
C ASP A 108 4.25 -18.71 -15.80
N ARG A 109 4.21 -18.74 -14.46
CA ARG A 109 4.98 -19.69 -13.64
C ARG A 109 4.18 -20.91 -13.17
N LYS A 110 2.85 -20.88 -13.18
CA LYS A 110 2.03 -22.05 -12.80
C LYS A 110 2.36 -23.34 -13.58
N SER A 111 3.03 -23.22 -14.73
CA SER A 111 3.33 -24.34 -15.63
C SER A 111 4.81 -24.68 -15.81
N LYS A 112 5.77 -23.88 -15.25
CA LYS A 112 7.16 -23.97 -15.69
C LYS A 112 8.22 -24.26 -14.61
N LEU A 113 8.00 -23.94 -13.34
CA LEU A 113 8.97 -24.15 -12.26
C LEU A 113 8.25 -24.66 -11.01
N THR A 114 8.81 -25.64 -10.33
CA THR A 114 8.21 -26.26 -9.13
C THR A 114 8.42 -25.40 -7.88
N ASP A 115 9.60 -24.79 -7.71
CA ASP A 115 9.97 -23.99 -6.51
C ASP A 115 10.93 -22.85 -6.86
N PRO A 116 10.48 -21.84 -7.66
CA PRO A 116 11.35 -20.78 -8.13
C PRO A 116 11.94 -19.94 -7.00
N ALA A 117 13.22 -19.60 -7.12
CA ALA A 117 13.88 -18.59 -6.29
C ALA A 117 13.59 -17.20 -6.88
N ILE A 118 12.94 -16.35 -6.11
CA ILE A 118 12.46 -15.03 -6.57
C ILE A 118 13.02 -13.93 -5.68
N LEU A 119 13.58 -12.90 -6.29
CA LEU A 119 14.03 -11.68 -5.63
C LEU A 119 13.03 -10.56 -5.90
N ASP A 120 12.54 -9.90 -4.85
CA ASP A 120 11.79 -8.64 -4.92
C ASP A 120 12.68 -7.48 -4.47
N ILE A 121 12.86 -6.49 -5.34
CA ILE A 121 13.74 -5.34 -5.10
C ILE A 121 12.91 -4.09 -4.82
N GLY A 122 13.18 -3.41 -3.70
CA GLY A 122 12.39 -2.27 -3.24
C GLY A 122 11.03 -2.73 -2.73
N THR A 123 11.03 -3.68 -1.80
CA THR A 123 9.82 -4.41 -1.40
C THR A 123 8.74 -3.54 -0.73
N GLY A 124 9.13 -2.40 -0.14
CA GLY A 124 8.20 -1.49 0.53
C GLY A 124 7.36 -2.20 1.60
N SER A 125 6.05 -2.24 1.40
CA SER A 125 5.11 -2.92 2.31
C SER A 125 5.17 -4.46 2.27
N GLY A 126 5.96 -5.05 1.36
CA GLY A 126 5.98 -6.49 1.12
C GLY A 126 4.82 -7.00 0.27
N CYS A 127 4.06 -6.13 -0.38
CA CYS A 127 2.84 -6.49 -1.10
C CYS A 127 3.09 -7.50 -2.22
N ILE A 128 4.15 -7.32 -3.02
CA ILE A 128 4.53 -8.20 -4.13
C ILE A 128 4.89 -9.60 -3.62
N PRO A 129 5.91 -9.79 -2.76
CA PRO A 129 6.36 -11.12 -2.38
C PRO A 129 5.32 -11.86 -1.54
N ILE A 130 4.49 -11.15 -0.75
CA ILE A 130 3.39 -11.78 -0.01
C ILE A 130 2.33 -12.32 -0.97
N ALA A 131 1.94 -11.54 -1.99
CA ALA A 131 0.98 -11.98 -3.00
C ALA A 131 1.52 -13.18 -3.79
N ILE A 132 2.79 -13.16 -4.18
CA ILE A 132 3.45 -14.29 -4.86
C ILE A 132 3.45 -15.52 -3.96
N LYS A 133 3.88 -15.41 -2.70
CA LYS A 133 3.96 -16.54 -1.76
C LYS A 133 2.61 -17.23 -1.53
N LYS A 134 1.54 -16.45 -1.46
CA LYS A 134 0.18 -16.99 -1.30
C LYS A 134 -0.32 -17.76 -2.52
N ASN A 135 0.12 -17.39 -3.71
CA ASN A 135 -0.31 -18.02 -4.96
C ASN A 135 0.66 -19.08 -5.49
N LEU A 136 1.94 -19.00 -5.11
CA LEU A 136 3.01 -19.95 -5.40
C LEU A 136 3.69 -20.40 -4.09
N PRO A 137 3.05 -21.24 -3.27
CA PRO A 137 3.52 -21.57 -1.91
C PRO A 137 4.92 -22.21 -1.87
N ALA A 138 5.31 -22.93 -2.93
CA ALA A 138 6.62 -23.58 -3.03
C ALA A 138 7.76 -22.60 -3.34
N SER A 139 7.48 -21.37 -3.82
CA SER A 139 8.51 -20.40 -4.16
C SER A 139 9.41 -20.02 -2.98
N LYS A 140 10.69 -19.80 -3.25
CA LYS A 140 11.69 -19.28 -2.29
C LYS A 140 11.84 -17.78 -2.51
N LEU A 141 11.31 -16.98 -1.60
CA LEU A 141 11.24 -15.52 -1.75
C LEU A 141 12.27 -14.83 -0.88
N THR A 142 13.05 -13.97 -1.52
CA THR A 142 13.91 -12.97 -0.87
C THR A 142 13.39 -11.59 -1.27
N ALA A 143 13.23 -10.71 -0.31
CA ALA A 143 12.78 -9.33 -0.51
C ALA A 143 13.81 -8.38 0.09
N ILE A 144 14.22 -7.38 -0.68
CA ILE A 144 15.21 -6.40 -0.23
C ILE A 144 14.65 -4.99 -0.28
N ASP A 145 15.10 -4.16 0.63
CA ASP A 145 14.83 -2.73 0.66
C ASP A 145 15.99 -2.02 1.35
N VAL A 146 16.22 -0.75 0.99
CA VAL A 146 17.20 0.09 1.66
C VAL A 146 16.66 0.66 2.97
N SER A 147 15.34 0.74 3.11
CA SER A 147 14.64 1.27 4.29
C SER A 147 14.40 0.19 5.34
N LYS A 148 14.99 0.36 6.52
CA LYS A 148 14.74 -0.49 7.70
C LYS A 148 13.27 -0.45 8.13
N ASP A 149 12.64 0.73 8.06
CA ASP A 149 11.26 0.92 8.49
C ASP A 149 10.29 0.25 7.52
N ALA A 150 10.56 0.31 6.21
CA ALA A 150 9.81 -0.45 5.22
C ALA A 150 9.93 -1.96 5.48
N LEU A 151 11.14 -2.47 5.71
CA LEU A 151 11.37 -3.88 6.02
C LEU A 151 10.69 -4.33 7.32
N ALA A 152 10.64 -3.48 8.34
CA ALA A 152 9.92 -3.77 9.58
C ALA A 152 8.43 -3.99 9.30
N LEU A 153 7.81 -3.07 8.53
CA LEU A 153 6.42 -3.17 8.13
C LEU A 153 6.15 -4.38 7.22
N ALA A 154 7.05 -4.65 6.26
CA ALA A 154 6.94 -5.81 5.37
C ALA A 154 6.97 -7.13 6.16
N LYS A 155 7.81 -7.25 7.19
CA LYS A 155 7.86 -8.41 8.10
C LYS A 155 6.55 -8.58 8.87
N GLU A 156 5.97 -7.48 9.38
CA GLU A 156 4.66 -7.52 10.04
C GLU A 156 3.56 -8.00 9.08
N ASN A 157 3.55 -7.50 7.84
CA ASN A 157 2.61 -7.91 6.83
C ASN A 157 2.79 -9.38 6.45
N ALA A 158 4.04 -9.84 6.28
CA ALA A 158 4.33 -11.24 5.99
C ALA A 158 3.84 -12.18 7.12
N ALA A 159 4.06 -11.78 8.38
CA ALA A 159 3.55 -12.52 9.54
C ALA A 159 2.02 -12.57 9.56
N LEU A 160 1.35 -11.44 9.30
CA LEU A 160 -0.12 -11.34 9.22
C LEU A 160 -0.72 -12.31 8.19
N HIS A 161 0.00 -12.54 7.09
CA HIS A 161 -0.43 -13.39 5.98
C HIS A 161 0.19 -14.79 6.00
N ASN A 162 0.94 -15.17 7.04
CA ASN A 162 1.68 -16.44 7.13
C ASN A 162 2.60 -16.70 5.91
N ALA A 163 3.21 -15.63 5.38
CA ALA A 163 4.09 -15.70 4.23
C ALA A 163 5.56 -15.78 4.67
N HIS A 164 6.20 -16.93 4.43
CA HIS A 164 7.62 -17.12 4.73
C HIS A 164 8.48 -16.48 3.64
N ILE A 165 9.10 -15.34 3.96
CA ILE A 165 9.93 -14.52 3.07
C ILE A 165 11.22 -14.15 3.81
N ILE A 166 12.35 -14.18 3.12
CA ILE A 166 13.63 -13.71 3.65
C ILE A 166 13.74 -12.21 3.35
N PHE A 167 13.81 -11.39 4.39
CA PHE A 167 13.97 -9.93 4.25
C PHE A 167 15.41 -9.51 4.57
N LYS A 168 16.02 -8.75 3.66
CA LYS A 168 17.39 -8.21 3.84
C LYS A 168 17.40 -6.70 3.59
N GLU A 169 18.08 -5.97 4.48
CA GLU A 169 18.44 -4.57 4.24
C GLU A 169 19.60 -4.54 3.26
N LEU A 170 19.39 -3.96 2.08
CA LEU A 170 20.39 -3.92 1.03
C LEU A 170 20.08 -2.80 0.05
N ASP A 171 21.10 -1.99 -0.27
CA ASP A 171 21.03 -1.06 -1.39
C ASP A 171 21.39 -1.81 -2.69
N PHE A 172 20.38 -2.05 -3.51
CA PHE A 172 20.58 -2.73 -4.79
C PHE A 172 21.38 -1.89 -5.81
N LEU A 173 21.51 -0.58 -5.59
CA LEU A 173 22.29 0.30 -6.45
C LEU A 173 23.80 0.23 -6.13
N ASP A 174 24.17 -0.32 -5.00
CA ASP A 174 25.56 -0.65 -4.66
C ASP A 174 25.89 -2.08 -5.13
N GLU A 175 26.54 -2.19 -6.30
CA GLU A 175 26.90 -3.48 -6.90
C GLU A 175 27.77 -4.35 -5.99
N SER A 176 28.53 -3.76 -5.05
CA SER A 176 29.35 -4.50 -4.10
C SER A 176 28.53 -5.41 -3.18
N THR A 177 27.25 -5.08 -2.99
CA THR A 177 26.32 -5.85 -2.15
C THR A 177 25.77 -7.11 -2.82
N TRP A 178 25.83 -7.20 -4.17
CA TRP A 178 25.25 -8.30 -4.94
C TRP A 178 25.88 -9.66 -4.62
N ASN A 179 27.15 -9.68 -4.26
CA ASN A 179 27.84 -10.91 -3.85
C ASN A 179 27.24 -11.56 -2.59
N SER A 180 26.43 -10.84 -1.82
CA SER A 180 25.72 -11.36 -0.65
C SER A 180 24.38 -12.04 -0.99
N LEU A 181 23.96 -11.95 -2.25
CA LEU A 181 22.72 -12.52 -2.76
C LEU A 181 22.98 -13.86 -3.45
N PRO A 182 22.12 -14.87 -3.24
CA PRO A 182 22.19 -16.10 -4.03
C PRO A 182 21.72 -15.85 -5.47
N ALA A 183 21.86 -16.86 -6.34
CA ALA A 183 21.25 -16.83 -7.66
C ALA A 183 19.72 -16.93 -7.55
N PHE A 184 19.00 -16.23 -8.41
CA PHE A 184 17.55 -16.22 -8.51
C PHE A 184 17.11 -16.61 -9.92
N ASP A 185 15.95 -17.27 -10.00
CA ASP A 185 15.30 -17.60 -11.29
C ASP A 185 14.53 -16.41 -11.84
N ILE A 186 14.05 -15.53 -10.92
CA ILE A 186 13.22 -14.38 -11.26
C ILE A 186 13.64 -13.19 -10.39
N ILE A 187 13.71 -12.03 -11.01
CA ILE A 187 13.84 -10.75 -10.32
C ILE A 187 12.58 -9.94 -10.65
N ILE A 188 11.92 -9.41 -9.62
CA ILE A 188 10.75 -8.54 -9.75
C ILE A 188 11.00 -7.24 -9.01
N SER A 189 10.52 -6.12 -9.54
CA SER A 189 10.65 -4.82 -8.90
C SER A 189 9.55 -3.87 -9.39
N ASN A 190 9.08 -3.02 -8.49
CA ASN A 190 8.35 -1.80 -8.83
C ASN A 190 9.19 -0.59 -8.34
N PRO A 191 10.25 -0.21 -9.05
CA PRO A 191 11.18 0.82 -8.62
C PRO A 191 10.57 2.22 -8.75
N PRO A 192 11.13 3.23 -8.09
CA PRO A 192 10.77 4.63 -8.34
C PRO A 192 11.08 4.97 -9.81
N TYR A 193 10.16 5.69 -10.46
CA TYR A 193 10.27 6.02 -11.89
C TYR A 193 9.89 7.46 -12.24
N ILE A 194 9.46 8.26 -11.28
CA ILE A 194 9.01 9.63 -11.52
C ILE A 194 10.20 10.59 -11.48
N PRO A 195 10.51 11.30 -12.57
CA PRO A 195 11.56 12.32 -12.55
C PRO A 195 11.25 13.41 -11.53
N ILE A 196 12.25 13.85 -10.76
CA ILE A 196 12.03 14.83 -9.68
C ILE A 196 11.44 16.15 -10.16
N ASN A 197 11.70 16.55 -11.42
CA ASN A 197 11.11 17.73 -12.05
C ASN A 197 9.61 17.59 -12.36
N GLU A 198 9.04 16.41 -12.24
CA GLU A 198 7.59 16.16 -12.41
C GLU A 198 6.82 16.20 -11.09
N LYS A 199 7.49 16.43 -9.97
CA LYS A 199 6.87 16.47 -8.63
C LYS A 199 5.65 17.40 -8.57
N GLU A 200 5.73 18.57 -9.19
CA GLU A 200 4.65 19.57 -9.18
C GLU A 200 3.37 19.14 -9.93
N LYS A 201 3.48 18.10 -10.79
CA LYS A 201 2.32 17.56 -11.52
C LYS A 201 1.51 16.57 -10.68
N LEU A 202 2.07 16.08 -9.58
CA LEU A 202 1.44 15.11 -8.72
C LEU A 202 0.52 15.77 -7.70
N SER A 203 -0.48 15.03 -7.25
CA SER A 203 -1.40 15.47 -6.21
C SER A 203 -0.70 15.57 -4.85
N LYS A 204 -1.17 16.48 -3.99
CA LYS A 204 -0.59 16.74 -2.66
C LYS A 204 -0.57 15.51 -1.75
N ASN A 205 -1.57 14.64 -1.83
CA ASN A 205 -1.60 13.40 -1.05
C ASN A 205 -0.42 12.48 -1.37
N VAL A 206 0.14 12.53 -2.58
CA VAL A 206 1.33 11.78 -2.98
C VAL A 206 2.60 12.52 -2.56
N THR A 207 2.73 13.80 -2.94
CA THR A 207 3.98 14.56 -2.75
C THR A 207 4.31 14.88 -1.30
N ASP A 208 3.29 15.04 -0.45
CA ASP A 208 3.45 15.51 0.91
C ASP A 208 3.50 14.37 1.94
N PHE A 209 3.04 13.18 1.56
CA PHE A 209 2.87 12.07 2.51
C PHE A 209 3.59 10.78 2.12
N GLU A 210 3.72 10.47 0.82
CA GLU A 210 4.38 9.22 0.43
C GLU A 210 5.91 9.37 0.39
N PRO A 211 6.69 8.32 0.69
CA PRO A 211 8.15 8.42 0.79
C PRO A 211 8.77 8.78 -0.57
N HIS A 212 9.47 9.89 -0.62
CA HIS A 212 10.10 10.38 -1.86
C HIS A 212 11.09 9.40 -2.48
N LEU A 213 11.75 8.59 -1.63
CA LEU A 213 12.67 7.55 -2.08
C LEU A 213 11.97 6.48 -2.94
N ALA A 214 10.69 6.21 -2.67
CA ALA A 214 9.89 5.24 -3.41
C ALA A 214 9.22 5.83 -4.67
N LEU A 215 9.25 7.16 -4.84
CA LEU A 215 8.57 7.86 -5.94
C LEU A 215 9.55 8.37 -6.99
N PHE A 216 10.61 9.06 -6.57
CA PHE A 216 11.39 9.92 -7.44
C PHE A 216 12.75 9.35 -7.83
N VAL A 217 13.14 9.65 -9.07
CA VAL A 217 14.47 9.42 -9.60
C VAL A 217 15.14 10.74 -10.01
N PRO A 218 16.48 10.86 -9.96
CA PRO A 218 17.20 12.02 -10.49
C PRO A 218 16.90 12.26 -11.97
N ASN A 219 16.80 13.51 -12.40
CA ASN A 219 16.48 13.91 -13.78
C ASN A 219 17.43 13.35 -14.86
N LYS A 220 18.63 12.92 -14.48
CA LYS A 220 19.66 12.42 -15.38
C LYS A 220 19.87 10.91 -15.29
N SER A 221 19.02 10.17 -14.62
CA SER A 221 19.11 8.70 -14.63
C SER A 221 18.62 8.16 -15.96
N PRO A 222 19.50 7.55 -16.80
CA PRO A 222 19.03 6.86 -17.98
C PRO A 222 18.16 5.67 -17.52
N ASP A 223 17.02 5.53 -18.15
CA ASP A 223 16.15 4.35 -18.20
C ASP A 223 16.10 3.45 -16.95
N ARG A 224 15.57 3.97 -15.84
CA ARG A 224 15.03 3.12 -14.77
C ARG A 224 13.54 2.81 -15.05
N LYS A 225 13.25 2.43 -16.28
CA LYS A 225 11.98 1.78 -16.59
C LYS A 225 12.02 0.40 -15.94
N SER A 226 10.92 0.04 -15.29
CA SER A 226 10.71 -1.29 -14.74
C SER A 226 11.25 -2.36 -15.69
N VAL A 227 12.28 -3.07 -15.26
CA VAL A 227 12.75 -4.26 -15.96
C VAL A 227 11.77 -5.37 -15.57
N VAL A 228 10.96 -5.77 -16.52
CA VAL A 228 10.10 -6.95 -16.43
C VAL A 228 10.95 -8.19 -16.63
#